data_9cf20dd8716d13cef7291827a8c5546f
#
_entry.id   9cf20dd8716d13cef7291827a8c5546f
#
_cell.length_a   1.000
_cell.length_b   1.000
_cell.length_c   1.000
_cell.angle_alpha   90.00
_cell.angle_beta   90.00
_cell.angle_gamma   90.00
#
_symmetry.space_group_name_H-M   'P 1'
#
loop_
_entity.id
_entity.type
_entity.pdbx_description
1 polymer ?
#
loop_
_entity_poly.entity_id
_entity_poly.type
_entity_poly.pdbx_seq_one_letter_code
_entity_poly.pdbx_strand_id
1 'polypeptide(L)'
;ISADEFFMELRQQGVEHLGQVRLGILENDGNVSLFFHEPEAVRPGLSVLPPEYRPVFRQIPASGMYACNRCGFPQALESQQALRCPRCSNPTWSKALSTRRSR
;
A
#
# COMPACT_ATOMS: atom_id res chain seq x y z
N ILE A 1 9.24 -14.70 -5.77
CA ILE A 1 7.93 -14.05 -5.96
C ILE A 1 8.13 -12.56 -6.23
N SER A 2 7.48 -12.03 -7.26
CA SER A 2 7.53 -10.62 -7.59
C SER A 2 6.55 -9.83 -6.73
N ALA A 3 6.70 -8.50 -6.72
CA ALA A 3 5.75 -7.62 -6.04
C ALA A 3 4.35 -7.76 -6.62
N ASP A 4 4.23 -7.90 -7.93
CA ASP A 4 2.94 -8.08 -8.59
C ASP A 4 2.27 -9.39 -8.19
N GLU A 5 3.03 -10.47 -8.10
CA GLU A 5 2.52 -11.77 -7.65
C GLU A 5 2.11 -11.72 -6.18
N PHE A 6 2.89 -11.04 -5.35
CA PHE A 6 2.57 -10.86 -3.94
C PHE A 6 1.28 -10.07 -3.76
N PHE A 7 1.13 -8.97 -4.50
CA PHE A 7 -0.09 -8.17 -4.44
C PHE A 7 -1.31 -8.95 -4.94
N MET A 8 -1.13 -9.80 -5.96
CA MET A 8 -2.20 -10.68 -6.42
C MET A 8 -2.66 -11.62 -5.30
N GLU A 9 -1.72 -12.24 -4.58
CA GLU A 9 -2.05 -13.10 -3.44
C GLU A 9 -2.84 -12.34 -2.38
N LEU A 10 -2.44 -11.12 -2.07
CA LEU A 10 -3.14 -10.29 -1.10
C LEU A 10 -4.58 -9.99 -1.56
N ARG A 11 -4.75 -9.63 -2.84
CA ARG A 11 -6.09 -9.37 -3.39
C ARG A 11 -7.00 -10.59 -3.31
N GLN A 12 -6.45 -11.77 -3.58
CA GLN A 12 -7.22 -13.02 -3.51
C GLN A 12 -7.68 -13.34 -2.10
N GLN A 13 -7.01 -12.80 -1.09
CA GLN A 13 -7.40 -12.94 0.31
C GLN A 13 -8.22 -11.74 0.82
N GLY A 14 -8.65 -10.86 -0.07
CA GLY A 14 -9.54 -9.76 0.28
C GLY A 14 -8.86 -8.51 0.81
N VAL A 15 -7.55 -8.37 0.57
CA VAL A 15 -6.81 -7.15 0.93
C VAL A 15 -6.99 -6.11 -0.17
N GLU A 16 -7.26 -4.87 0.20
CA GLU A 16 -7.31 -3.74 -0.72
C GLU A 16 -6.06 -2.87 -0.61
N HIS A 17 -5.52 -2.70 0.60
CA HIS A 17 -4.29 -1.95 0.81
C HIS A 17 -3.51 -2.50 2.01
N LEU A 18 -2.22 -2.16 2.06
CA LEU A 18 -1.30 -2.75 3.07
C LEU A 18 -1.63 -2.33 4.50
N GLY A 19 -2.31 -1.19 4.68
CA GLY A 19 -2.69 -0.73 6.03
C GLY A 19 -3.73 -1.60 6.73
N GLN A 20 -4.35 -2.54 6.02
CA GLN A 20 -5.28 -3.51 6.59
C GLN A 20 -4.57 -4.69 7.22
N VAL A 21 -3.33 -4.94 6.84
CA VAL A 21 -2.56 -6.13 7.25
C VAL A 21 -1.68 -5.80 8.44
N ARG A 22 -1.89 -6.53 9.54
CA ARG A 22 -1.05 -6.42 10.73
C ARG A 22 0.23 -7.22 10.57
N LEU A 23 0.12 -8.42 9.97
CA LEU A 23 1.25 -9.33 9.79
C LEU A 23 0.98 -10.21 8.58
N GLY A 24 1.95 -10.31 7.68
CA GLY A 24 1.93 -11.25 6.57
C GLY A 24 3.13 -12.16 6.64
N ILE A 25 2.92 -13.44 6.41
CA ILE A 25 3.98 -14.45 6.45
C ILE A 25 3.99 -15.18 5.11
N LEU A 26 5.15 -15.13 4.42
CA LEU A 26 5.35 -15.95 3.22
C LEU A 26 5.76 -17.35 3.68
N GLU A 27 4.89 -18.31 3.41
CA GLU A 27 5.11 -19.69 3.83
C GLU A 27 6.04 -20.43 2.87
N ASN A 28 6.56 -21.57 3.34
CA ASN A 28 7.49 -22.38 2.55
C ASN A 28 6.88 -22.92 1.25
N ASP A 29 5.57 -23.08 1.19
CA ASP A 29 4.86 -23.56 0.01
C ASP A 29 4.53 -22.44 -0.99
N GLY A 30 4.97 -21.21 -0.72
CA GLY A 30 4.71 -20.06 -1.57
C GLY A 30 3.40 -19.34 -1.29
N ASN A 31 2.57 -19.85 -0.40
CA ASN A 31 1.35 -19.18 0.02
C ASN A 31 1.66 -18.10 1.07
N VAL A 32 0.72 -17.19 1.26
CA VAL A 32 0.86 -16.10 2.22
C VAL A 32 -0.21 -16.24 3.30
N SER A 33 0.22 -16.25 4.55
CA SER A 33 -0.67 -16.22 5.70
C SER A 33 -0.83 -14.78 6.15
N LEU A 34 -2.08 -14.35 6.40
CA LEU A 34 -2.37 -12.96 6.75
C LEU A 34 -3.10 -12.86 8.08
N PHE A 35 -2.69 -11.86 8.84
CA PHE A 35 -3.35 -11.45 10.07
C PHE A 35 -3.71 -9.97 9.92
N PHE A 36 -4.95 -9.62 10.19
CA PHE A 36 -5.49 -8.30 9.90
C PHE A 36 -5.56 -7.43 11.14
N HIS A 37 -5.45 -6.11 10.93
CA HIS A 37 -5.82 -5.15 11.97
C HIS A 37 -7.32 -5.21 12.23
N GLU A 38 -7.72 -4.92 13.46
CA GLU A 38 -9.12 -4.61 13.74
C GLU A 38 -9.53 -3.40 12.90
N PRO A 39 -10.82 -3.27 12.50
CA PRO A 39 -11.23 -2.18 11.61
C PRO A 39 -10.82 -0.79 12.09
N GLU A 40 -10.94 -0.52 13.39
CA GLU A 40 -10.57 0.78 13.97
C GLU A 40 -9.05 1.01 14.02
N ALA A 41 -8.25 -0.02 13.82
CA ALA A 41 -6.79 0.08 13.82
C ALA A 41 -6.20 0.11 12.41
N VAL A 42 -7.02 0.09 11.38
CA VAL A 42 -6.56 0.17 9.98
C VAL A 42 -5.82 1.50 9.78
N ARG A 43 -4.67 1.42 9.10
CA ARG A 43 -3.78 2.56 8.84
C ARG A 43 -3.82 2.92 7.36
N PRO A 44 -3.45 4.17 7.02
CA PRO A 44 -3.23 4.49 5.61
C PRO A 44 -2.19 3.56 5.00
N GLY A 45 -2.47 3.04 3.82
CA GLY A 45 -1.57 2.09 3.20
C GLY A 45 -1.61 2.11 1.68
N LEU A 46 -0.55 1.55 1.07
CA LEU A 46 -0.44 1.42 -0.36
C LEU A 46 -1.51 0.46 -0.87
N SER A 47 -2.25 0.89 -1.90
CA SER A 47 -3.18 0.04 -2.63
C SER A 47 -2.46 -1.17 -3.22
N VAL A 48 -3.04 -2.35 -3.09
CA VAL A 48 -2.52 -3.56 -3.75
C VAL A 48 -3.26 -3.85 -5.05
N LEU A 49 -4.10 -2.93 -5.51
CA LEU A 49 -4.81 -3.06 -6.78
C LEU A 49 -3.83 -3.06 -7.96
N PRO A 50 -4.24 -3.63 -9.12
CA PRO A 50 -3.41 -3.57 -10.31
C PRO A 50 -3.04 -2.13 -10.69
N PRO A 51 -1.93 -1.92 -11.42
CA PRO A 51 -1.45 -0.58 -11.75
C PRO A 51 -2.50 0.32 -12.43
N GLU A 52 -3.40 -0.24 -13.24
CA GLU A 52 -4.45 0.53 -13.89
C GLU A 52 -5.46 1.15 -12.92
N TYR A 53 -5.50 0.68 -11.67
CA TYR A 53 -6.36 1.21 -10.61
C TYR A 53 -5.56 1.94 -9.54
N ARG A 54 -4.28 2.16 -9.77
CA ARG A 54 -3.36 2.75 -8.79
C ARG A 54 -2.50 3.81 -9.47
N PRO A 55 -3.05 5.03 -9.66
CA PRO A 55 -2.29 6.13 -10.26
C PRO A 55 -1.01 6.43 -9.47
N VAL A 56 0.05 6.75 -10.20
CA VAL A 56 1.38 7.00 -9.66
C VAL A 56 1.79 8.43 -9.96
N PHE A 57 2.34 9.12 -8.96
CA PHE A 57 2.72 10.52 -9.05
C PHE A 57 4.17 10.74 -8.66
N ARG A 58 4.89 11.56 -9.44
CA ARG A 58 6.18 12.11 -9.03
C ARG A 58 5.99 13.44 -8.32
N GLN A 59 5.03 14.24 -8.79
CA GLN A 59 4.64 15.49 -8.17
C GLN A 59 3.20 15.33 -7.64
N ILE A 60 3.00 15.69 -6.39
CA ILE A 60 1.73 15.44 -5.69
C ILE A 60 0.66 16.39 -6.22
N PRO A 61 -0.48 15.86 -6.70
CA PRO A 61 -1.53 16.70 -7.28
C PRO A 61 -2.35 17.47 -6.24
N ALA A 62 -2.52 16.91 -5.06
CA ALA A 62 -3.30 17.52 -3.98
C ALA A 62 -2.80 17.03 -2.64
N SER A 63 -2.81 17.90 -1.62
CA SER A 63 -2.38 17.54 -0.27
C SER A 63 -3.17 16.36 0.28
N GLY A 64 -2.51 15.47 0.99
CA GLY A 64 -3.15 14.30 1.60
C GLY A 64 -2.15 13.23 1.99
N MET A 65 -2.69 12.06 2.35
CA MET A 65 -1.87 10.90 2.68
C MET A 65 -1.53 10.11 1.43
N TYR A 66 -0.25 9.81 1.26
CA TYR A 66 0.26 9.02 0.16
C TYR A 66 1.08 7.86 0.69
N ALA A 67 1.34 6.89 -0.15
CA ALA A 67 2.22 5.78 0.16
C ALA A 67 3.26 5.63 -0.94
N CYS A 68 4.50 5.36 -0.53
CA CYS A 68 5.56 5.11 -1.50
C CYS A 68 5.16 3.95 -2.41
N ASN A 69 5.25 4.18 -3.71
CA ASN A 69 4.80 3.19 -4.69
C ASN A 69 5.71 1.95 -4.73
N ARG A 70 6.85 1.99 -4.07
CA ARG A 70 7.79 0.87 -4.02
C ARG A 70 7.75 0.12 -2.69
N CYS A 71 7.94 0.82 -1.56
CA CYS A 71 8.05 0.18 -0.26
C CYS A 71 6.79 0.29 0.61
N GLY A 72 5.82 1.11 0.17
CA GLY A 72 4.57 1.28 0.90
C GLY A 72 4.60 2.27 2.05
N PHE A 73 5.73 2.97 2.28
CA PHE A 73 5.86 3.91 3.38
C PHE A 73 4.79 5.00 3.30
N PRO A 74 3.90 5.14 4.31
CA PRO A 74 2.86 6.17 4.27
C PRO A 74 3.41 7.51 4.76
N GLN A 75 2.99 8.59 4.09
CA GLN A 75 3.42 9.94 4.46
C GLN A 75 2.41 10.98 3.99
N ALA A 76 2.19 12.00 4.83
CA ALA A 76 1.43 13.17 4.44
C ALA A 76 2.30 14.03 3.51
N LEU A 77 1.76 14.39 2.36
CA LEU A 77 2.45 15.20 1.36
C LEU A 77 1.59 16.37 0.95
N GLU A 78 2.24 17.48 0.60
CA GLU A 78 1.58 18.71 0.18
C GLU A 78 1.41 18.76 -1.33
N SER A 79 0.42 19.50 -1.79
CA SER A 79 0.20 19.78 -3.21
C SER A 79 1.49 20.32 -3.84
N GLN A 80 1.81 19.83 -5.04
CA GLN A 80 2.98 20.18 -5.84
C GLN A 80 4.33 19.71 -5.26
N GLN A 81 4.34 19.05 -4.12
CA GLN A 81 5.57 18.49 -3.54
C GLN A 81 6.11 17.36 -4.41
N ALA A 82 7.44 17.31 -4.54
CA ALA A 82 8.15 16.21 -5.18
C ALA A 82 9.21 15.74 -4.19
N LEU A 83 8.96 14.61 -3.55
CA LEU A 83 9.78 14.09 -2.47
C LEU A 83 10.22 12.67 -2.78
N ARG A 84 11.49 12.34 -2.52
CA ARG A 84 11.91 10.94 -2.51
C ARG A 84 11.52 10.31 -1.19
N CYS A 85 11.12 9.04 -1.24
CA CYS A 85 10.75 8.31 -0.04
C CYS A 85 11.91 8.33 0.97
N PRO A 86 11.67 8.77 2.21
CA PRO A 86 12.73 8.80 3.23
C PRO A 86 13.22 7.40 3.62
N ARG A 87 12.43 6.37 3.30
CA ARG A 87 12.76 4.99 3.64
C ARG A 87 13.54 4.26 2.54
N CYS A 88 13.17 4.45 1.26
CA CYS A 88 13.78 3.71 0.15
C CYS A 88 14.26 4.58 -1.01
N SER A 89 14.09 5.89 -0.95
CA SER A 89 14.51 6.88 -1.96
C SER A 89 13.76 6.80 -3.29
N ASN A 90 12.70 6.02 -3.37
CA ASN A 90 11.87 5.96 -4.58
C ASN A 90 11.14 7.30 -4.79
N PRO A 91 11.09 7.85 -6.01
CA PRO A 91 10.49 9.17 -6.25
C PRO A 91 9.01 9.15 -6.55
N THR A 92 8.37 7.98 -6.57
CA THR A 92 6.97 7.86 -6.98
C THR A 92 6.07 7.48 -5.82
N TRP A 93 4.86 8.05 -5.84
CA TRP A 93 3.87 7.91 -4.78
C TRP A 93 2.51 7.57 -5.35
N SER A 94 1.71 6.87 -4.57
CA SER A 94 0.30 6.64 -4.87
C SER A 94 -0.54 7.12 -3.69
N LYS A 95 -1.78 7.48 -3.95
CA LYS A 95 -2.66 7.91 -2.87
C LYS A 95 -2.85 6.75 -1.89
N ALA A 96 -2.64 7.01 -0.60
CA ALA A 96 -2.87 6.01 0.43
C ALA A 96 -4.37 5.76 0.60
N LEU A 97 -4.73 4.50 0.80
CA LEU A 97 -6.10 4.13 1.10
C LEU A 97 -6.26 3.92 2.60
N SER A 98 -7.48 4.14 3.09
CA SER A 98 -7.81 3.98 4.51
C SER A 98 -9.04 3.10 4.71
N THR A 99 -9.46 2.40 3.68
CA THR A 99 -10.64 1.54 3.68
C THR A 99 -10.49 0.46 4.76
N ARG A 100 -11.54 0.26 5.54
CA ARG A 100 -11.59 -0.84 6.51
C ARG A 100 -12.09 -2.10 5.84
N ARG A 101 -11.62 -3.26 6.31
CA ARG A 101 -12.14 -4.53 5.81
C ARG A 101 -13.59 -4.71 6.27
N SER A 102 -14.41 -5.17 5.35
CA SER A 102 -15.75 -5.66 5.69
C SER A 102 -15.64 -6.98 6.44
N ARG A 103 -16.54 -7.23 7.31
CA ARG A 103 -16.64 -8.49 8.04
C ARG A 103 -17.74 -9.37 7.50
#